data_231069b05104ac64ca9ae4d9eafa7940
#
_entry.id   231069b05104ac64ca9ae4d9eafa7940
#
_cell.length_a   1.000
_cell.length_b   1.000
_cell.length_c   1.000
_cell.angle_alpha   90.00
_cell.angle_beta   90.00
_cell.angle_gamma   90.00
#
_symmetry.space_group_name_H-M   'P 1'
#
loop_
_entity.id
_entity.type
_entity.pdbx_description
1 polymer ?
#
loop_
_entity_poly.entity_id
_entity_poly.type
_entity_poly.pdbx_seq_one_letter_code
_entity_poly.pdbx_strand_id
1 'polypeptide(L)'
;MGSDLNITKRLQDYILKHGLKLHPVQKEIINYNLKLGDIKRMQISISQCQFLHLIIKVSKIKKVLEIGTFTGLSTLSMALALPDNGEIIALDKNKETNKIAVNFFKKAEQNHKIKTIITVSYTHLRAHET
;
A
#
# COMPACT_ATOMS: atom_id res chain seq x y z
N MET A 1 -30.85 10.74 11.31
CA MET A 1 -29.48 10.83 11.82
C MET A 1 -28.92 9.45 12.03
N GLY A 2 -27.97 9.08 11.23
CA GLY A 2 -27.30 7.80 11.41
C GLY A 2 -26.38 7.85 12.62
N SER A 3 -26.52 6.92 13.57
CA SER A 3 -25.49 6.67 14.54
C SER A 3 -24.28 6.10 13.76
N ASP A 4 -23.11 6.66 14.01
CA ASP A 4 -21.88 6.10 13.44
C ASP A 4 -21.77 4.63 13.87
N LEU A 5 -21.54 3.78 12.90
CA LEU A 5 -21.36 2.36 13.17
C LEU A 5 -20.03 2.16 13.92
N ASN A 6 -20.11 1.85 15.20
CA ASN A 6 -18.92 1.55 15.98
C ASN A 6 -18.33 0.21 15.54
N ILE A 7 -17.18 0.28 14.89
CA ILE A 7 -16.44 -0.92 14.51
C ILE A 7 -15.71 -1.43 15.75
N THR A 8 -16.29 -2.43 16.39
CA THR A 8 -15.69 -3.08 17.55
C THR A 8 -14.51 -3.95 17.13
N LYS A 9 -13.62 -4.27 18.07
CA LYS A 9 -12.53 -5.22 17.81
C LYS A 9 -13.04 -6.57 17.30
N ARG A 10 -14.15 -7.03 17.85
CA ARG A 10 -14.79 -8.28 17.43
C ARG A 10 -15.23 -8.23 15.96
N LEU A 11 -15.77 -7.11 15.51
CA LEU A 11 -16.17 -6.93 14.11
C LEU A 11 -14.96 -6.85 13.21
N GLN A 12 -13.91 -6.14 13.63
CA GLN A 12 -12.65 -6.10 12.87
C GLN A 12 -12.04 -7.49 12.73
N ASP A 13 -11.98 -8.26 13.79
CA ASP A 13 -11.44 -9.62 13.75
C ASP A 13 -12.25 -10.51 12.82
N TYR A 14 -13.57 -10.35 12.80
CA TYR A 14 -14.45 -11.06 11.87
C TYR A 14 -14.15 -10.71 10.41
N ILE A 15 -14.03 -9.41 10.11
CA ILE A 15 -13.71 -8.92 8.76
C ILE A 15 -12.35 -9.47 8.30
N LEU A 16 -11.34 -9.41 9.17
CA LEU A 16 -9.99 -9.90 8.87
C LEU A 16 -9.98 -11.42 8.61
N LYS A 17 -10.78 -12.15 9.36
CA LYS A 17 -10.84 -13.61 9.24
C LYS A 17 -11.58 -14.09 8.01
N HIS A 18 -12.66 -13.41 7.65
CA HIS A 18 -13.59 -13.90 6.62
C HIS A 18 -13.61 -13.08 5.33
N GLY A 19 -13.25 -11.79 5.40
CA GLY A 19 -13.32 -10.89 4.27
C GLY A 19 -12.02 -10.72 3.48
N LEU A 20 -10.91 -11.24 3.97
CA LEU A 20 -9.60 -10.94 3.42
C LEU A 20 -8.81 -12.19 3.12
N LYS A 21 -8.18 -12.18 1.94
CA LYS A 21 -7.19 -13.19 1.57
C LYS A 21 -5.90 -12.48 1.22
N LEU A 22 -5.00 -12.40 2.18
CA LEU A 22 -3.73 -11.73 2.02
C LEU A 22 -2.70 -12.62 1.31
N HIS A 23 -1.95 -12.01 0.41
CA HIS A 23 -0.76 -12.64 -0.15
C HIS A 23 0.30 -12.83 0.94
N PRO A 24 1.11 -13.91 0.90
CA PRO A 24 2.15 -14.14 1.92
C PRO A 24 3.07 -12.95 2.15
N VAL A 25 3.46 -12.23 1.10
CA VAL A 25 4.35 -11.07 1.23
C VAL A 25 3.64 -9.90 1.91
N GLN A 26 2.34 -9.71 1.72
CA GLN A 26 1.58 -8.71 2.49
C GLN A 26 1.65 -9.00 3.99
N LYS A 27 1.54 -10.26 4.37
CA LYS A 27 1.69 -10.67 5.78
C LYS A 27 3.09 -10.40 6.31
N GLU A 28 4.11 -10.60 5.50
CA GLU A 28 5.50 -10.29 5.87
C GLU A 28 5.70 -8.78 6.11
N ILE A 29 5.13 -7.94 5.26
CA ILE A 29 5.19 -6.48 5.44
C ILE A 29 4.53 -6.08 6.76
N ILE A 30 3.35 -6.61 7.03
CA ILE A 30 2.61 -6.33 8.27
C ILE A 30 3.44 -6.75 9.49
N ASN A 31 4.02 -7.94 9.47
CA ASN A 31 4.88 -8.43 10.55
C ASN A 31 6.14 -7.58 10.72
N TYR A 32 6.74 -7.15 9.62
CA TYR A 32 7.87 -6.23 9.65
C TYR A 32 7.49 -4.91 10.33
N ASN A 33 6.34 -4.34 9.94
CA ASN A 33 5.88 -3.06 10.48
C ASN A 33 5.57 -3.12 11.98
N LEU A 34 5.11 -4.25 12.48
CA LEU A 34 4.86 -4.43 13.92
C LEU A 34 6.12 -4.20 14.78
N LYS A 35 7.29 -4.38 14.21
CA LYS A 35 8.58 -4.20 14.89
C LYS A 35 9.08 -2.75 14.85
N LEU A 36 8.42 -1.86 14.13
CA LEU A 36 8.86 -0.48 13.91
C LEU A 36 8.36 0.52 14.97
N GLY A 37 7.68 0.07 16.00
CA GLY A 37 7.16 0.94 17.06
C GLY A 37 6.11 1.93 16.53
N ASP A 38 6.24 3.22 16.87
CA ASP A 38 5.24 4.24 16.51
C ASP A 38 5.16 4.50 15.00
N ILE A 39 6.20 4.24 14.25
CA ILE A 39 6.24 4.43 12.78
C ILE A 39 5.23 3.52 12.09
N LYS A 40 4.84 2.39 12.70
CA LYS A 40 3.83 1.50 12.17
C LYS A 40 2.49 2.20 11.86
N ARG A 41 2.23 3.36 12.48
CA ARG A 41 1.03 4.17 12.21
C ARG A 41 0.97 4.69 10.78
N MET A 42 2.08 4.69 10.07
CA MET A 42 2.12 5.06 8.65
C MET A 42 1.58 3.95 7.75
N GLN A 43 1.37 2.75 8.29
CA GLN A 43 0.80 1.65 7.54
C GLN A 43 -0.69 1.88 7.29
N ILE A 44 -1.12 1.68 6.05
CA ILE A 44 -2.53 1.63 5.69
C ILE A 44 -3.21 0.43 6.38
N SER A 45 -4.49 0.56 6.71
CA SER A 45 -5.22 -0.57 7.28
C SER A 45 -5.38 -1.71 6.26
N ILE A 46 -5.49 -2.94 6.78
CA ILE A 46 -5.66 -4.12 5.93
C ILE A 46 -6.97 -4.04 5.14
N SER A 47 -8.03 -3.51 5.75
CA SER A 47 -9.32 -3.32 5.08
C SER A 47 -9.22 -2.33 3.92
N GLN A 48 -8.45 -1.24 4.08
CA GLN A 48 -8.20 -0.28 3.01
C GLN A 48 -7.39 -0.89 1.87
N CYS A 49 -6.42 -1.75 2.18
CA CYS A 49 -5.67 -2.48 1.16
C CYS A 49 -6.61 -3.33 0.29
N GLN A 50 -7.53 -4.03 0.92
CA GLN A 50 -8.50 -4.86 0.22
C GLN A 50 -9.46 -4.02 -0.61
N PHE A 51 -9.88 -2.86 -0.10
CA PHE A 51 -10.72 -1.92 -0.83
C PHE A 51 -10.02 -1.40 -2.09
N LEU A 52 -8.76 -0.99 -1.98
CA LEU A 52 -7.97 -0.54 -3.12
C LEU A 52 -7.81 -1.65 -4.17
N HIS A 53 -7.56 -2.87 -3.73
CA HIS A 53 -7.47 -4.03 -4.61
C HIS A 53 -8.76 -4.23 -5.40
N LEU A 54 -9.90 -4.20 -4.71
CA LEU A 54 -11.21 -4.35 -5.32
C LEU A 54 -11.51 -3.25 -6.34
N ILE A 55 -11.26 -1.99 -5.98
CA ILE A 55 -11.50 -0.83 -6.85
C ILE A 55 -10.68 -0.94 -8.14
N ILE A 56 -9.41 -1.33 -8.04
CA ILE A 56 -8.55 -1.49 -9.21
C ILE A 56 -9.10 -2.57 -10.14
N LYS A 57 -9.51 -3.71 -9.58
CA LYS A 57 -10.06 -4.81 -10.39
C LYS A 57 -11.38 -4.45 -11.05
N VAL A 58 -12.30 -3.87 -10.30
CA VAL A 58 -13.65 -3.54 -10.80
C VAL A 58 -13.59 -2.43 -11.84
N SER A 59 -12.75 -1.43 -11.62
CA SER A 59 -12.63 -0.27 -12.52
C SER A 59 -11.68 -0.51 -13.69
N LYS A 60 -11.03 -1.67 -13.75
CA LYS A 60 -10.05 -2.03 -14.80
C LYS A 60 -8.94 -0.98 -14.95
N ILE A 61 -8.49 -0.44 -13.83
CA ILE A 61 -7.41 0.53 -13.77
C ILE A 61 -6.11 -0.13 -14.22
N LYS A 62 -5.31 0.59 -15.02
CA LYS A 62 -4.02 0.11 -15.50
C LYS A 62 -2.85 0.94 -15.00
N LYS A 63 -3.09 2.18 -14.58
CA LYS A 63 -2.04 3.09 -14.11
C LYS A 63 -2.44 3.69 -12.78
N VAL A 64 -1.50 3.73 -11.85
CA VAL A 64 -1.70 4.28 -10.51
C VAL A 64 -0.54 5.21 -10.17
N LEU A 65 -0.85 6.34 -9.57
CA LEU A 65 0.12 7.21 -8.93
C LEU A 65 -0.13 7.16 -7.42
N GLU A 66 0.87 6.75 -6.67
CA GLU A 66 0.80 6.70 -5.21
C GLU A 66 1.80 7.68 -4.60
N ILE A 67 1.33 8.47 -3.65
CA ILE A 67 2.19 9.37 -2.87
C ILE A 67 2.30 8.83 -1.46
N GLY A 68 3.52 8.45 -1.08
CA GLY A 68 3.80 7.81 0.19
C GLY A 68 3.77 6.29 0.09
N THR A 69 4.95 5.68 -0.03
CA THR A 69 5.09 4.22 -0.19
C THR A 69 5.24 3.51 1.15
N PHE A 70 5.91 4.13 2.09
CA PHE A 70 6.34 3.55 3.34
C PHE A 70 7.04 2.19 3.10
N THR A 71 6.61 1.11 3.74
CA THR A 71 7.17 -0.24 3.54
C THR A 71 6.49 -1.02 2.41
N GLY A 72 5.54 -0.39 1.72
CA GLY A 72 4.98 -0.88 0.47
C GLY A 72 3.72 -1.71 0.56
N LEU A 73 3.03 -1.73 1.70
CA LEU A 73 1.82 -2.56 1.84
C LEU A 73 0.70 -2.14 0.87
N SER A 74 0.38 -0.85 0.79
CA SER A 74 -0.64 -0.36 -0.15
C SER A 74 -0.20 -0.53 -1.60
N THR A 75 1.06 -0.22 -1.88
CA THR A 75 1.65 -0.37 -3.21
C THR A 75 1.55 -1.81 -3.70
N LEU A 76 1.95 -2.76 -2.86
CA LEU A 76 1.88 -4.18 -3.21
C LEU A 76 0.42 -4.63 -3.40
N SER A 77 -0.48 -4.17 -2.53
CA SER A 77 -1.91 -4.50 -2.63
C SER A 77 -2.49 -4.06 -3.98
N MET A 78 -2.13 -2.87 -4.43
CA MET A 78 -2.55 -2.37 -5.73
C MET A 78 -1.87 -3.11 -6.90
N ALA A 79 -0.60 -3.41 -6.78
CA ALA A 79 0.14 -4.15 -7.80
C ALA A 79 -0.45 -5.55 -8.03
N LEU A 80 -0.83 -6.23 -6.96
CA LEU A 80 -1.47 -7.55 -7.04
C LEU A 80 -2.81 -7.50 -7.77
N ALA A 81 -3.48 -6.36 -7.76
CA ALA A 81 -4.77 -6.16 -8.45
C ALA A 81 -4.59 -5.75 -9.91
N LEU A 82 -3.48 -5.13 -10.27
CA LEU A 82 -3.21 -4.68 -11.62
C LEU A 82 -2.93 -5.85 -12.56
N PRO A 83 -3.30 -5.72 -13.85
CA PRO A 83 -2.84 -6.68 -14.86
C PRO A 83 -1.32 -6.62 -15.04
N ASP A 84 -0.73 -7.62 -15.70
CA ASP A 84 0.72 -7.69 -15.89
C ASP A 84 1.28 -6.48 -16.64
N ASN A 85 0.51 -5.85 -17.51
CA ASN A 85 0.89 -4.62 -18.20
C ASN A 85 0.50 -3.35 -17.42
N GLY A 86 0.04 -3.48 -16.18
CA GLY A 86 -0.26 -2.36 -15.31
C GLY A 86 1.00 -1.71 -14.75
N GLU A 87 0.86 -0.46 -14.30
CA GLU A 87 1.99 0.33 -13.80
C GLU A 87 1.58 1.15 -12.57
N ILE A 88 2.44 1.12 -11.56
CA ILE A 88 2.35 2.01 -10.40
C ILE A 88 3.60 2.87 -10.37
N ILE A 89 3.40 4.17 -10.28
CA ILE A 89 4.47 5.11 -9.93
C ILE A 89 4.28 5.48 -8.48
N ALA A 90 5.21 5.08 -7.63
CA ALA A 90 5.16 5.29 -6.19
C ALA A 90 6.22 6.31 -5.76
N LEU A 91 5.76 7.42 -5.21
CA LEU A 91 6.64 8.51 -4.75
C LEU A 91 6.81 8.41 -3.23
N ASP A 92 8.04 8.51 -2.77
CA ASP A 92 8.33 8.60 -1.33
C ASP A 92 9.53 9.51 -1.09
N LYS A 93 9.63 10.03 0.10
CA LYS A 93 10.79 10.83 0.53
C LYS A 93 11.82 10.00 1.31
N ASN A 94 11.45 8.86 1.84
CA ASN A 94 12.28 8.04 2.70
C ASN A 94 12.97 6.93 1.91
N LYS A 95 14.28 7.09 1.71
CA LYS A 95 15.09 6.14 0.95
C LYS A 95 15.22 4.78 1.64
N GLU A 96 15.28 4.76 2.97
CA GLU A 96 15.48 3.51 3.72
C GLU A 96 14.24 2.62 3.69
N THR A 97 13.06 3.17 3.96
CA THR A 97 11.82 2.41 3.87
C THR A 97 11.53 1.99 2.42
N ASN A 98 11.93 2.80 1.45
CA ASN A 98 11.76 2.47 0.04
C ASN A 98 12.59 1.24 -0.37
N LYS A 99 13.81 1.11 0.12
CA LYS A 99 14.64 -0.09 -0.13
C LYS A 99 13.96 -1.35 0.40
N ILE A 100 13.38 -1.26 1.59
CA ILE A 100 12.64 -2.35 2.20
C ILE A 100 11.42 -2.70 1.36
N ALA A 101 10.66 -1.71 0.94
CA ALA A 101 9.50 -1.89 0.07
C ALA A 101 9.88 -2.59 -1.24
N VAL A 102 10.93 -2.13 -1.90
CA VAL A 102 11.40 -2.73 -3.16
C VAL A 102 11.76 -4.21 -2.98
N ASN A 103 12.39 -4.57 -1.88
CA ASN A 103 12.71 -5.97 -1.58
C ASN A 103 11.44 -6.82 -1.45
N PHE A 104 10.41 -6.30 -0.81
CA PHE A 104 9.12 -6.99 -0.72
C PHE A 104 8.44 -7.10 -2.10
N PHE A 105 8.52 -6.07 -2.94
CA PHE A 105 7.96 -6.13 -4.29
C PHE A 105 8.61 -7.22 -5.13
N LYS A 106 9.94 -7.35 -5.04
CA LYS A 106 10.70 -8.40 -5.71
C LYS A 106 10.31 -9.77 -5.20
N LYS A 107 10.17 -9.92 -3.88
CA LYS A 107 9.79 -11.18 -3.25
C LYS A 107 8.40 -11.63 -3.69
N ALA A 108 7.48 -10.68 -3.92
CA ALA A 108 6.14 -10.94 -4.43
C ALA A 108 6.09 -11.07 -5.96
N GLU A 109 7.22 -10.92 -6.64
CA GLU A 109 7.32 -10.94 -8.11
C GLU A 109 6.44 -9.88 -8.78
N GLN A 110 6.29 -8.71 -8.14
CA GLN A 110 5.48 -7.59 -8.63
C GLN A 110 6.31 -6.36 -9.01
N ASN A 111 7.62 -6.42 -8.86
CA ASN A 111 8.50 -5.28 -9.09
C ASN A 111 8.45 -4.75 -10.52
N HIS A 112 8.11 -5.57 -11.51
CA HIS A 112 7.98 -5.14 -12.91
C HIS A 112 6.82 -4.15 -13.13
N LYS A 113 5.82 -4.13 -12.23
CA LYS A 113 4.70 -3.18 -12.30
C LYS A 113 4.96 -1.89 -11.55
N ILE A 114 5.99 -1.85 -10.69
CA ILE A 114 6.18 -0.78 -9.72
C ILE A 114 7.45 0.01 -10.01
N LYS A 115 7.29 1.31 -10.27
CA LYS A 115 8.38 2.25 -10.40
C LYS A 115 8.40 3.15 -9.16
N THR A 116 9.49 3.08 -8.39
CA THR A 116 9.63 3.92 -7.19
C THR A 116 10.49 5.14 -7.50
N ILE A 117 10.06 6.30 -7.00
CA ILE A 117 10.79 7.55 -7.15
C ILE A 117 10.96 8.17 -5.77
N ILE A 118 12.20 8.44 -5.39
CA ILE A 118 12.49 9.15 -4.16
C ILE A 118 12.46 10.64 -4.44
N THR A 119 11.52 11.35 -3.82
CA THR A 119 11.41 12.80 -3.91
C THR A 119 12.08 13.43 -2.71
N VAL A 120 12.88 14.47 -2.96
CA VAL A 120 13.72 15.05 -1.90
C VAL A 120 12.89 15.85 -0.89
N SER A 121 11.77 16.44 -1.31
CA SER A 121 10.88 17.16 -0.41
C SER A 121 9.64 17.66 -1.13
N TYR A 122 8.65 18.01 -0.34
CA TYR A 122 7.47 18.76 -0.78
C TYR A 122 7.84 20.05 -1.54
N THR A 123 8.94 20.69 -1.14
CA THR A 123 9.47 21.89 -1.80
C THR A 123 9.87 21.63 -3.26
N HIS A 124 10.34 20.43 -3.57
CA HIS A 124 10.73 20.06 -4.94
C HIS A 124 9.50 20.00 -5.87
N LEU A 125 8.40 19.43 -5.41
CA LEU A 125 7.15 19.39 -6.16
C LEU A 125 6.59 20.82 -6.36
N ARG A 126 6.70 21.67 -5.37
CA ARG A 126 6.26 23.06 -5.43
C ARG A 126 7.02 23.90 -6.46
N ALA A 127 8.29 23.63 -6.65
CA ALA A 127 9.12 24.34 -7.62
C ALA A 127 8.65 24.15 -9.07
N HIS A 128 7.90 23.10 -9.35
CA HIS A 128 7.37 22.80 -10.67
C HIS A 128 5.97 23.38 -10.94
N GLU A 129 5.34 23.99 -9.95
CA GLU A 129 4.00 24.58 -10.07
C GLU A 129 4.00 26.00 -10.66
N THR A 130 5.17 26.60 -10.81
CA THR A 130 5.28 27.98 -11.33
C THR A 130 5.75 27.96 -12.79
#